data_1f2cce7b594e138ebc703505f25e0fba
#
_entry.id   1f2cce7b594e138ebc703505f25e0fba
#
_cell.length_a   1.000
_cell.length_b   1.000
_cell.length_c   1.000
_cell.angle_alpha   90.00
_cell.angle_beta   90.00
_cell.angle_gamma   90.00
#
_symmetry.space_group_name_H-M   'P 1'
#
loop_
_entity.id
_entity.type
_entity.pdbx_description
1 polymer ?
#
loop_
_entity_poly.entity_id
_entity_poly.type
_entity_poly.pdbx_seq_one_letter_code
_entity_poly.pdbx_strand_id
1 'polypeptide(L)'
;MAFCPNCGSAVEGTFCAKCGTSVSGGGPAPGAGPTPGYGPTPGYQAPPPGAANPGMTDNMASALCYLLGILTGIIFLVLAPYNQNRVVRFHAFQSIFFGLGIFVAWIALLILSIVLHVLPLVGTILSLLLYLGFSLAIFILWIMLMYKAYNNEMWVLPVIGPLAQKQA
;
A
#
# COMPACT_ATOMS: atom_id res chain seq x y z
N MET A 1 -29.33 26.43 18.78
CA MET A 1 -27.85 26.40 18.99
C MET A 1 -27.48 24.96 19.32
N ALA A 2 -26.57 24.37 18.56
CA ALA A 2 -26.07 23.03 18.86
C ALA A 2 -24.86 23.13 19.79
N PHE A 3 -24.67 22.17 20.67
CA PHE A 3 -23.50 22.09 21.54
C PHE A 3 -22.62 20.94 21.12
N CYS A 4 -21.31 21.16 21.17
CA CYS A 4 -20.32 20.13 20.83
C CYS A 4 -20.39 18.97 21.85
N PRO A 5 -20.58 17.72 21.44
CA PRO A 5 -20.67 16.58 22.35
C PRO A 5 -19.35 16.27 23.04
N ASN A 6 -18.24 16.78 22.52
CA ASN A 6 -16.90 16.50 23.05
C ASN A 6 -16.40 17.56 24.07
N CYS A 7 -16.74 18.84 23.88
CA CYS A 7 -16.24 19.92 24.74
C CYS A 7 -17.31 20.86 25.30
N GLY A 8 -18.59 20.65 24.99
CA GLY A 8 -19.72 21.44 25.50
C GLY A 8 -19.83 22.85 24.95
N SER A 9 -18.98 23.30 24.04
CA SER A 9 -19.03 24.65 23.47
C SER A 9 -20.19 24.79 22.48
N ALA A 10 -20.82 25.99 22.40
CA ALA A 10 -21.79 26.27 21.35
C ALA A 10 -21.14 26.23 19.96
N VAL A 11 -21.83 25.64 18.99
CA VAL A 11 -21.34 25.45 17.61
C VAL A 11 -22.32 26.05 16.64
N GLU A 12 -21.84 26.93 15.76
CA GLU A 12 -22.63 27.59 14.71
C GLU A 12 -22.36 26.98 13.30
N GLY A 13 -21.57 25.92 13.21
CA GLY A 13 -21.20 25.27 11.95
C GLY A 13 -21.12 23.75 12.07
N THR A 14 -20.54 23.13 11.04
CA THR A 14 -20.32 21.66 10.97
C THR A 14 -19.14 21.17 11.81
N PHE A 15 -18.28 22.08 12.28
CA PHE A 15 -17.11 21.78 13.11
C PHE A 15 -17.07 22.70 14.34
N CYS A 16 -16.68 22.15 15.47
CA CYS A 16 -16.47 22.93 16.68
C CYS A 16 -15.17 23.74 16.58
N ALA A 17 -15.27 25.07 16.66
CA ALA A 17 -14.10 25.98 16.61
C ALA A 17 -13.12 25.77 17.78
N LYS A 18 -13.54 25.16 18.89
CA LYS A 18 -12.73 24.97 20.09
C LYS A 18 -11.96 23.66 20.12
N CYS A 19 -12.51 22.56 19.58
CA CYS A 19 -11.89 21.24 19.64
C CYS A 19 -11.82 20.52 18.28
N GLY A 20 -12.28 21.14 17.19
CA GLY A 20 -12.20 20.57 15.84
C GLY A 20 -13.17 19.39 15.56
N THR A 21 -13.97 18.97 16.55
CA THR A 21 -14.90 17.85 16.38
C THR A 21 -16.01 18.22 15.41
N SER A 22 -16.32 17.34 14.46
CA SER A 22 -17.47 17.51 13.55
C SER A 22 -18.78 17.32 14.32
N VAL A 23 -19.68 18.31 14.23
CA VAL A 23 -20.99 18.31 14.86
C VAL A 23 -22.04 18.19 13.76
N SER A 24 -22.09 17.08 13.07
CA SER A 24 -23.11 16.79 12.06
C SER A 24 -24.39 16.28 12.74
N GLY A 25 -25.19 17.24 13.18
CA GLY A 25 -26.59 17.01 13.53
C GLY A 25 -27.48 17.69 12.49
N GLY A 26 -27.72 17.08 11.34
CA GLY A 26 -28.62 17.64 10.36
C GLY A 26 -28.49 16.91 9.02
N GLY A 27 -29.60 16.42 8.51
CA GLY A 27 -29.74 15.55 7.34
C GLY A 27 -29.10 16.04 6.03
N PRO A 28 -29.20 15.23 4.97
CA PRO A 28 -28.49 15.44 3.71
C PRO A 28 -28.90 16.74 3.04
N ALA A 29 -27.92 17.58 2.69
CA ALA A 29 -28.15 18.75 1.85
C ALA A 29 -28.62 18.30 0.47
N PRO A 30 -29.74 18.85 -0.09
CA PRO A 30 -30.20 18.52 -1.42
C PRO A 30 -29.28 19.21 -2.44
N GLY A 31 -28.50 18.45 -3.20
CA GLY A 31 -27.83 18.98 -4.37
C GLY A 31 -26.45 18.48 -4.76
N ALA A 32 -25.87 17.50 -4.08
CA ALA A 32 -24.63 16.89 -4.54
C ALA A 32 -24.95 15.61 -5.32
N GLY A 33 -24.83 15.67 -6.66
CA GLY A 33 -24.95 14.51 -7.52
C GLY A 33 -23.90 13.43 -7.18
N PRO A 34 -24.13 12.15 -7.58
CA PRO A 34 -23.24 11.07 -7.23
C PRO A 34 -21.88 11.25 -7.93
N THR A 35 -20.89 11.69 -7.19
CA THR A 35 -19.49 11.44 -7.57
C THR A 35 -19.30 9.93 -7.52
N PRO A 36 -18.64 9.28 -8.52
CA PRO A 36 -18.23 7.90 -8.41
C PRO A 36 -17.19 7.82 -7.29
N GLY A 37 -17.68 7.75 -6.05
CA GLY A 37 -16.84 7.64 -4.88
C GLY A 37 -16.52 6.19 -4.64
N TYR A 38 -15.26 5.90 -4.43
CA TYR A 38 -14.82 4.73 -3.70
C TYR A 38 -15.63 4.67 -2.39
N GLY A 39 -16.59 3.76 -2.33
CA GLY A 39 -17.36 3.51 -1.12
C GLY A 39 -16.43 3.12 0.01
N PRO A 40 -16.70 3.51 1.26
CA PRO A 40 -15.92 3.05 2.39
C PRO A 40 -16.00 1.52 2.44
N THR A 41 -14.84 0.88 2.29
CA THR A 41 -14.71 -0.56 2.52
C THR A 41 -15.21 -0.84 3.93
N PRO A 42 -16.14 -1.79 4.12
CA PRO A 42 -16.63 -2.15 5.45
C PRO A 42 -15.46 -2.61 6.32
N GLY A 43 -15.14 -1.90 7.38
CA GLY A 43 -14.17 -2.30 8.38
C GLY A 43 -12.93 -1.41 8.57
N TYR A 44 -12.72 -0.35 7.79
CA TYR A 44 -11.67 0.61 8.09
C TYR A 44 -12.18 1.62 9.12
N GLN A 45 -11.94 1.34 10.40
CA GLN A 45 -11.95 2.38 11.42
C GLN A 45 -10.61 3.12 11.32
N ALA A 46 -10.64 4.36 10.82
CA ALA A 46 -9.48 5.23 10.91
C ALA A 46 -9.04 5.31 12.38
N PRO A 47 -7.74 5.21 12.68
CA PRO A 47 -7.24 5.41 14.05
C PRO A 47 -7.76 6.75 14.57
N PRO A 48 -8.12 6.86 15.87
CA PRO A 48 -8.61 8.11 16.42
C PRO A 48 -7.59 9.21 16.16
N PRO A 49 -8.03 10.44 15.77
CA PRO A 49 -7.14 11.57 15.59
C PRO A 49 -6.48 11.86 16.95
N GLY A 50 -5.20 11.59 17.07
CA GLY A 50 -4.45 11.80 18.33
C GLY A 50 -3.58 10.63 18.77
N ALA A 51 -3.71 9.44 18.21
CA ALA A 51 -2.70 8.40 18.32
C ALA A 51 -1.54 8.72 17.35
N ALA A 52 -0.84 9.85 17.60
CA ALA A 52 0.46 10.05 16.98
C ALA A 52 1.35 8.92 17.49
N ASN A 53 1.58 7.92 16.65
CA ASN A 53 2.62 6.95 16.89
C ASN A 53 3.91 7.75 17.10
N PRO A 54 4.64 7.59 18.21
CA PRO A 54 5.89 8.30 18.45
C PRO A 54 7.02 7.84 17.51
N GLY A 55 6.66 7.28 16.39
CA GLY A 55 7.54 6.73 15.38
C GLY A 55 7.25 7.30 13.99
N MET A 56 7.51 6.49 13.01
CA MET A 56 7.37 6.77 11.59
C MET A 56 5.88 6.79 11.18
N THR A 57 5.54 7.65 10.22
CA THR A 57 4.17 7.69 9.66
C THR A 57 3.81 6.39 8.93
N ASP A 58 2.53 6.05 8.88
CA ASP A 58 2.04 4.85 8.20
C ASP A 58 2.42 4.82 6.71
N ASN A 59 2.46 5.99 6.06
CA ASN A 59 2.90 6.15 4.68
C ASN A 59 4.36 5.75 4.50
N MET A 60 5.22 6.22 5.40
CA MET A 60 6.63 5.85 5.41
C MET A 60 6.82 4.36 5.69
N ALA A 61 6.09 3.82 6.67
CA ALA A 61 6.13 2.40 7.00
C ALA A 61 5.72 1.54 5.80
N SER A 62 4.62 1.91 5.12
CA SER A 62 4.13 1.24 3.91
C SER A 62 5.14 1.24 2.77
N ALA A 63 5.81 2.38 2.52
CA ALA A 63 6.85 2.47 1.50
C ALA A 63 8.08 1.64 1.87
N LEU A 64 8.50 1.67 3.13
CA LEU A 64 9.66 0.92 3.63
C LEU A 64 9.46 -0.59 3.59
N CYS A 65 8.22 -1.09 3.56
CA CYS A 65 7.95 -2.51 3.30
C CYS A 65 8.59 -3.01 1.99
N TYR A 66 8.77 -2.14 1.00
CA TYR A 66 9.37 -2.50 -0.29
C TYR A 66 10.89 -2.29 -0.36
N LEU A 67 11.50 -1.59 0.60
CA LEU A 67 12.92 -1.18 0.53
C LEU A 67 13.86 -2.39 0.37
N LEU A 68 13.73 -3.39 1.22
CA LEU A 68 14.46 -4.66 1.16
C LEU A 68 13.52 -5.84 0.82
N GLY A 69 12.35 -5.56 0.28
CA GLY A 69 11.37 -6.54 -0.16
C GLY A 69 10.90 -7.48 0.97
N ILE A 70 11.21 -8.77 0.86
CA ILE A 70 10.76 -9.80 1.82
C ILE A 70 11.17 -9.48 3.26
N LEU A 71 12.42 -9.03 3.48
CA LEU A 71 12.96 -8.76 4.81
C LEU A 71 12.19 -7.65 5.52
N THR A 72 12.04 -6.49 4.90
CA THR A 72 11.30 -5.37 5.50
C THR A 72 9.80 -5.68 5.61
N GLY A 73 9.22 -6.39 4.65
CA GLY A 73 7.86 -6.88 4.75
C GLY A 73 7.61 -7.71 6.02
N ILE A 74 8.49 -8.67 6.31
CA ILE A 74 8.40 -9.49 7.53
C ILE A 74 8.58 -8.63 8.78
N ILE A 75 9.55 -7.72 8.79
CA ILE A 75 9.79 -6.84 9.95
C ILE A 75 8.53 -6.04 10.29
N PHE A 76 7.88 -5.42 9.32
CA PHE A 76 6.68 -4.63 9.56
C PHE A 76 5.45 -5.45 9.95
N LEU A 77 5.41 -6.75 9.62
CA LEU A 77 4.36 -7.65 10.11
C LEU A 77 4.52 -8.01 11.59
N VAL A 78 5.74 -7.93 12.13
CA VAL A 78 6.02 -8.26 13.53
C VAL A 78 6.10 -7.01 14.40
N LEU A 79 6.52 -5.88 13.82
CA LEU A 79 6.80 -4.65 14.54
C LEU A 79 5.51 -3.92 14.96
N ALA A 80 5.24 -3.86 16.27
CA ALA A 80 4.18 -3.02 16.81
C ALA A 80 4.62 -1.54 16.80
N PRO A 81 3.71 -0.59 16.51
CA PRO A 81 2.28 -0.72 16.28
C PRO A 81 1.88 -0.99 14.81
N TYR A 82 2.84 -1.04 13.87
CA TYR A 82 2.60 -1.09 12.43
C TYR A 82 1.89 -2.37 11.98
N ASN A 83 2.11 -3.48 12.69
CA ASN A 83 1.45 -4.76 12.45
C ASN A 83 -0.07 -4.75 12.72
N GLN A 84 -0.60 -3.71 13.37
CA GLN A 84 -2.03 -3.52 13.61
C GLN A 84 -2.70 -2.67 12.52
N ASN A 85 -1.92 -1.95 11.73
CA ASN A 85 -2.43 -1.12 10.65
C ASN A 85 -2.66 -1.97 9.39
N ARG A 86 -3.92 -2.03 8.95
CA ARG A 86 -4.32 -2.81 7.78
C ARG A 86 -3.59 -2.39 6.49
N VAL A 87 -3.32 -1.10 6.32
CA VAL A 87 -2.63 -0.58 5.12
C VAL A 87 -1.18 -1.04 5.11
N VAL A 88 -0.47 -0.90 6.24
CA VAL A 88 0.92 -1.37 6.37
C VAL A 88 1.00 -2.89 6.19
N ARG A 89 0.07 -3.65 6.78
CA ARG A 89 -0.01 -5.10 6.60
C ARG A 89 -0.21 -5.50 5.14
N PHE A 90 -1.10 -4.80 4.44
CA PHE A 90 -1.32 -5.04 3.01
C PHE A 90 -0.02 -4.86 2.21
N HIS A 91 0.69 -3.74 2.40
CA HIS A 91 1.95 -3.47 1.71
C HIS A 91 3.06 -4.45 2.12
N ALA A 92 3.10 -4.87 3.38
CA ALA A 92 4.03 -5.87 3.87
C ALA A 92 3.81 -7.24 3.21
N PHE A 93 2.58 -7.75 3.17
CA PHE A 93 2.27 -9.00 2.47
C PHE A 93 2.52 -8.88 0.96
N GLN A 94 2.14 -7.75 0.34
CA GLN A 94 2.36 -7.54 -1.08
C GLN A 94 3.85 -7.49 -1.43
N SER A 95 4.70 -6.89 -0.59
CA SER A 95 6.15 -6.87 -0.79
C SER A 95 6.78 -8.27 -0.69
N ILE A 96 6.31 -9.10 0.24
CA ILE A 96 6.74 -10.49 0.38
C ILE A 96 6.37 -11.30 -0.85
N PHE A 97 5.09 -11.24 -1.28
CA PHE A 97 4.64 -11.95 -2.48
C PHE A 97 5.31 -11.44 -3.76
N PHE A 98 5.56 -10.14 -3.84
CA PHE A 98 6.30 -9.54 -4.95
C PHE A 98 7.73 -10.06 -5.02
N GLY A 99 8.45 -10.08 -3.90
CA GLY A 99 9.80 -10.64 -3.83
C GLY A 99 9.84 -12.13 -4.19
N LEU A 100 8.86 -12.90 -3.71
CA LEU A 100 8.74 -14.31 -4.06
C LEU A 100 8.44 -14.52 -5.56
N GLY A 101 7.58 -13.69 -6.13
CA GLY A 101 7.28 -13.69 -7.57
C GLY A 101 8.49 -13.37 -8.41
N ILE A 102 9.29 -12.36 -8.02
CA ILE A 102 10.56 -12.05 -8.68
C ILE A 102 11.52 -13.25 -8.61
N PHE A 103 11.65 -13.89 -7.45
CA PHE A 103 12.52 -15.04 -7.27
C PHE A 103 12.13 -16.20 -8.22
N VAL A 104 10.85 -16.52 -8.30
CA VAL A 104 10.34 -17.55 -9.23
C VAL A 104 10.59 -17.16 -10.70
N ALA A 105 10.35 -15.88 -11.05
CA ALA A 105 10.61 -15.39 -12.40
C ALA A 105 12.11 -15.43 -12.77
N TRP A 106 13.00 -15.14 -11.82
CA TRP A 106 14.45 -15.28 -12.00
C TRP A 106 14.86 -16.74 -12.29
N ILE A 107 14.30 -17.71 -11.58
CA ILE A 107 14.54 -19.13 -11.84
C ILE A 107 14.06 -19.50 -13.25
N ALA A 108 12.88 -19.04 -13.63
CA ALA A 108 12.35 -19.30 -14.99
C ALA A 108 13.25 -18.70 -16.08
N LEU A 109 13.73 -17.47 -15.89
CA LEU A 109 14.69 -16.84 -16.81
C LEU A 109 16.03 -17.57 -16.85
N LEU A 110 16.52 -18.07 -15.71
CA LEU A 110 17.73 -18.88 -15.67
C LEU A 110 17.59 -20.15 -16.51
N ILE A 111 16.50 -20.90 -16.33
CA ILE A 111 16.23 -22.11 -17.11
C ILE A 111 16.13 -21.77 -18.59
N LEU A 112 15.41 -20.70 -18.95
CA LEU A 112 15.29 -20.25 -20.33
C LEU A 112 16.65 -19.88 -20.92
N SER A 113 17.50 -19.20 -20.18
CA SER A 113 18.85 -18.81 -20.65
C SER A 113 19.73 -20.04 -20.92
N ILE A 114 19.66 -21.08 -20.09
CA ILE A 114 20.39 -22.34 -20.31
C ILE A 114 19.98 -22.96 -21.64
N VAL A 115 18.67 -22.99 -21.93
CA VAL A 115 18.16 -23.52 -23.21
C VAL A 115 18.64 -22.67 -24.40
N LEU A 116 18.63 -21.34 -24.25
CA LEU A 116 19.07 -20.43 -25.32
C LEU A 116 20.57 -20.57 -25.64
N HIS A 117 21.40 -20.97 -24.68
CA HIS A 117 22.82 -21.12 -24.86
C HIS A 117 23.22 -22.32 -25.76
N VAL A 118 22.24 -23.13 -26.22
CA VAL A 118 22.45 -24.09 -27.31
C VAL A 118 22.95 -23.38 -28.59
N LEU A 119 22.57 -22.13 -28.80
CA LEU A 119 23.10 -21.23 -29.84
C LEU A 119 24.08 -20.24 -29.22
N PRO A 120 25.40 -20.45 -29.20
CA PRO A 120 26.31 -19.76 -28.29
C PRO A 120 26.28 -18.24 -28.38
N LEU A 121 26.36 -17.65 -29.56
CA LEU A 121 26.37 -16.20 -29.76
C LEU A 121 24.98 -15.60 -29.67
N VAL A 122 24.03 -16.13 -30.39
CA VAL A 122 22.65 -15.62 -30.45
C VAL A 122 21.96 -15.79 -29.10
N GLY A 123 22.11 -16.94 -28.47
CA GLY A 123 21.54 -17.26 -27.18
C GLY A 123 22.09 -16.35 -26.07
N THR A 124 23.40 -16.04 -26.09
CA THR A 124 24.01 -15.12 -25.13
C THR A 124 23.45 -13.71 -25.27
N ILE A 125 23.36 -13.17 -26.49
CA ILE A 125 22.79 -11.84 -26.74
C ILE A 125 21.34 -11.78 -26.31
N LEU A 126 20.54 -12.79 -26.69
CA LEU A 126 19.11 -12.83 -26.35
C LEU A 126 18.89 -12.94 -24.83
N SER A 127 19.67 -13.78 -24.14
CA SER A 127 19.63 -13.90 -22.69
C SER A 127 19.97 -12.57 -22.01
N LEU A 128 21.01 -11.87 -22.48
CA LEU A 128 21.39 -10.56 -21.95
C LEU A 128 20.25 -9.55 -22.10
N LEU A 129 19.61 -9.48 -23.26
CA LEU A 129 18.48 -8.60 -23.50
C LEU A 129 17.28 -8.94 -22.61
N LEU A 130 16.98 -10.23 -22.41
CA LEU A 130 15.92 -10.68 -21.51
C LEU A 130 16.20 -10.29 -20.05
N TYR A 131 17.42 -10.50 -19.55
CA TYR A 131 17.78 -10.09 -18.20
C TYR A 131 17.74 -8.58 -18.02
N LEU A 132 18.23 -7.82 -18.98
CA LEU A 132 18.21 -6.35 -18.93
C LEU A 132 16.76 -5.84 -18.94
N GLY A 133 15.94 -6.33 -19.85
CA GLY A 133 14.52 -5.94 -19.96
C GLY A 133 13.73 -6.30 -18.69
N PHE A 134 13.92 -7.52 -18.19
CA PHE A 134 13.27 -7.95 -16.95
C PHE A 134 13.71 -7.11 -15.76
N SER A 135 15.01 -6.88 -15.57
CA SER A 135 15.54 -6.05 -14.47
C SER A 135 14.99 -4.63 -14.52
N LEU A 136 14.95 -4.03 -15.71
CA LEU A 136 14.40 -2.68 -15.89
C LEU A 136 12.90 -2.64 -15.56
N ALA A 137 12.13 -3.60 -16.03
CA ALA A 137 10.69 -3.69 -15.76
C ALA A 137 10.41 -3.84 -14.25
N ILE A 138 11.14 -4.74 -13.57
CA ILE A 138 11.01 -4.92 -12.12
C ILE A 138 11.45 -3.67 -11.37
N PHE A 139 12.49 -2.99 -11.78
CA PHE A 139 12.97 -1.77 -11.14
C PHE A 139 11.93 -0.63 -11.23
N ILE A 140 11.33 -0.43 -12.40
CA ILE A 140 10.27 0.56 -12.58
C ILE A 140 9.05 0.21 -11.72
N LEU A 141 8.63 -1.06 -11.73
CA LEU A 141 7.49 -1.52 -10.93
C LEU A 141 7.75 -1.35 -9.43
N TRP A 142 8.97 -1.64 -8.98
CA TRP A 142 9.40 -1.47 -7.59
C TRP A 142 9.31 0.00 -7.13
N ILE A 143 9.83 0.94 -7.95
CA ILE A 143 9.71 2.38 -7.65
C ILE A 143 8.24 2.80 -7.61
N MET A 144 7.42 2.34 -8.56
CA MET A 144 5.98 2.64 -8.58
C MET A 144 5.27 2.13 -7.33
N LEU A 145 5.60 0.92 -6.86
CA LEU A 145 5.04 0.37 -5.63
C LEU A 145 5.43 1.17 -4.40
N MET A 146 6.70 1.57 -4.27
CA MET A 146 7.15 2.44 -3.19
C MET A 146 6.44 3.80 -3.22
N TYR A 147 6.34 4.41 -4.39
CA TYR A 147 5.68 5.70 -4.56
C TYR A 147 4.18 5.63 -4.20
N LYS A 148 3.47 4.60 -4.68
CA LYS A 148 2.06 4.38 -4.38
C LYS A 148 1.83 4.10 -2.89
N ALA A 149 2.67 3.29 -2.27
CA ALA A 149 2.63 3.00 -0.85
C ALA A 149 2.86 4.27 0.00
N TYR A 150 3.80 5.12 -0.40
CA TYR A 150 4.06 6.40 0.25
C TYR A 150 2.87 7.36 0.17
N ASN A 151 2.11 7.34 -0.91
CA ASN A 151 0.87 8.12 -1.08
C ASN A 151 -0.37 7.45 -0.43
N ASN A 152 -0.19 6.41 0.35
CA ASN A 152 -1.26 5.68 1.03
C ASN A 152 -2.28 5.02 0.06
N GLU A 153 -1.85 4.74 -1.17
CA GLU A 153 -2.65 4.10 -2.19
C GLU A 153 -2.44 2.58 -2.16
N MET A 154 -3.49 1.84 -1.84
CA MET A 154 -3.48 0.37 -1.94
C MET A 154 -3.59 -0.07 -3.40
N TRP A 155 -2.51 0.06 -4.15
CA TRP A 155 -2.48 -0.41 -5.53
C TRP A 155 -2.32 -1.93 -5.58
N VAL A 156 -3.41 -2.59 -5.98
CA VAL A 156 -3.52 -4.05 -5.99
C VAL A 156 -2.90 -4.58 -7.27
N LEU A 157 -1.73 -5.22 -7.16
CA LEU A 157 -1.12 -5.91 -8.29
C LEU A 157 -1.98 -7.09 -8.77
N PRO A 158 -2.09 -7.32 -10.07
CA PRO A 158 -2.77 -8.51 -10.57
C PRO A 158 -2.10 -9.77 -10.00
N VAL A 159 -2.89 -10.77 -9.62
CA VAL A 159 -2.48 -12.06 -9.02
C VAL A 159 -2.05 -11.94 -7.55
N ILE A 160 -1.02 -11.17 -7.21
CA ILE A 160 -0.47 -11.11 -5.85
C ILE A 160 -1.23 -10.16 -4.92
N GLY A 161 -1.82 -9.10 -5.47
CA GLY A 161 -2.57 -8.12 -4.70
C GLY A 161 -3.80 -8.69 -4.00
N PRO A 162 -4.66 -9.48 -4.66
CA PRO A 162 -5.79 -10.15 -4.00
C PRO A 162 -5.36 -11.12 -2.89
N LEU A 163 -4.18 -11.76 -3.02
CA LEU A 163 -3.61 -12.61 -1.98
C LEU A 163 -3.19 -11.78 -0.76
N ALA A 164 -2.52 -10.65 -1.00
CA ALA A 164 -2.13 -9.72 0.06
C ALA A 164 -3.34 -9.15 0.81
N GLN A 165 -4.42 -8.80 0.09
CA GLN A 165 -5.65 -8.29 0.70
C GLN A 165 -6.34 -9.29 1.62
N LYS A 166 -6.27 -10.59 1.31
CA LYS A 166 -6.85 -11.65 2.16
C LYS A 166 -6.10 -11.86 3.46
N GLN A 167 -4.83 -11.47 3.51
CA GLN A 167 -3.96 -11.63 4.68
C GLN A 167 -3.85 -10.34 5.52
N ALA A 168 -4.21 -9.21 4.96
CA ALA A 168 -4.22 -7.91 5.65
C ALA A 168 -5.51 -7.72 6.46
#